data_d253e04f1a2b95bc524964fe1e4a763e
#
_entry.id   d253e04f1a2b95bc524964fe1e4a763e
#
_cell.length_a   1.000
_cell.length_b   1.000
_cell.length_c   1.000
_cell.angle_alpha   90.00
_cell.angle_beta   90.00
_cell.angle_gamma   90.00
#
_symmetry.space_group_name_H-M   'P 1'
#
loop_
_entity.id
_entity.type
_entity.pdbx_description
1 polymer ?
#
loop_
_entity_poly.entity_id
_entity_poly.type
_entity_poly.pdbx_seq_one_letter_code
_entity_poly.pdbx_strand_id
1 'polypeptide(L)'
;ALTWNVASRTGSAASMGATEPVLLKPLATRSIVYDVRGNEMALLYAEQDRQEVPLSSVPEIVRRVIVTSEDADFYQHHGVSIRSMVRALHSDLDSGQVSQGGSTITQQLVKNSITGDRQTIERKIREAVLAMRLETQMSKDEILERYLNTVYLGHGAYGVEAAAEPYFTSPVSEPGATEAAMIAALTPTPSRYDPVSDTTRDAALRRRTVVVRRLLTEGAIDAAQAE
;
A
#
# COMPACT_ATOMS: atom_id res chain seq x y z
N ALA A 1 -40.06 28.98 -28.48
CA ALA A 1 -38.69 29.30 -28.09
C ALA A 1 -38.37 28.52 -26.81
N LEU A 2 -37.68 27.40 -26.94
CA LEU A 2 -37.17 26.60 -25.80
C LEU A 2 -35.71 27.02 -25.60
N THR A 3 -35.45 27.78 -24.56
CA THR A 3 -34.10 28.10 -24.12
C THR A 3 -33.55 26.95 -23.28
N TRP A 4 -32.57 26.25 -23.82
CA TRP A 4 -31.77 25.28 -23.08
C TRP A 4 -30.78 26.03 -22.18
N ASN A 5 -30.99 25.94 -20.87
CA ASN A 5 -30.04 26.46 -19.89
C ASN A 5 -28.99 25.39 -19.66
N VAL A 6 -27.86 25.45 -20.35
CA VAL A 6 -26.69 24.63 -20.09
C VAL A 6 -26.03 25.16 -18.83
N ALA A 7 -26.40 24.64 -17.69
CA ALA A 7 -25.64 24.84 -16.47
C ALA A 7 -24.28 24.17 -16.64
N SER A 8 -23.26 24.95 -16.96
CA SER A 8 -21.85 24.57 -16.95
C SER A 8 -21.46 24.14 -15.53
N ARG A 9 -21.46 22.81 -15.28
CA ARG A 9 -20.78 22.22 -14.13
C ARG A 9 -19.27 22.25 -14.40
N THR A 10 -18.69 23.41 -14.36
CA THR A 10 -17.27 23.56 -14.11
C THR A 10 -17.06 23.24 -12.64
N GLY A 11 -16.89 21.94 -12.33
CA GLY A 11 -16.42 21.50 -11.03
C GLY A 11 -15.06 22.13 -10.78
N SER A 12 -15.06 23.15 -9.94
CA SER A 12 -13.91 23.94 -9.55
C SER A 12 -12.83 23.05 -8.95
N ALA A 13 -11.77 22.78 -9.70
CA ALA A 13 -10.49 22.32 -9.20
C ALA A 13 -9.75 23.40 -8.38
N ALA A 14 -10.40 24.54 -8.13
CA ALA A 14 -9.78 25.77 -7.69
C ALA A 14 -10.21 26.24 -6.29
N SER A 15 -10.45 25.34 -5.32
CA SER A 15 -10.50 25.78 -3.91
C SER A 15 -10.26 24.63 -2.93
N MET A 16 -9.18 23.89 -3.08
CA MET A 16 -8.63 23.23 -1.90
C MET A 16 -7.86 24.30 -1.12
N GLY A 17 -8.57 25.04 -0.26
CA GLY A 17 -7.95 26.01 0.63
C GLY A 17 -6.77 25.36 1.37
N ALA A 18 -5.64 26.07 1.45
CA ALA A 18 -4.40 25.60 2.04
C ALA A 18 -4.51 25.19 3.52
N THR A 19 -5.68 25.34 4.13
CA THR A 19 -5.94 25.21 5.56
C THR A 19 -6.81 24.03 5.97
N GLU A 20 -7.50 23.34 5.04
CA GLU A 20 -8.34 22.22 5.45
C GLU A 20 -7.52 20.96 5.73
N PRO A 21 -7.77 20.24 6.86
CA PRO A 21 -7.08 18.99 7.16
C PRO A 21 -7.40 17.92 6.12
N VAL A 22 -6.42 17.06 5.83
CA VAL A 22 -6.64 15.85 5.04
C VAL A 22 -7.29 14.81 5.93
N LEU A 23 -8.55 14.51 5.69
CA LEU A 23 -9.31 13.54 6.48
C LEU A 23 -9.22 12.16 5.80
N LEU A 24 -8.56 11.23 6.45
CA LEU A 24 -8.61 9.82 6.08
C LEU A 24 -9.90 9.20 6.63
N LYS A 25 -10.61 8.43 5.80
CA LYS A 25 -11.82 7.72 6.24
C LYS A 25 -11.45 6.69 7.33
N PRO A 26 -12.34 6.45 8.33
CA PRO A 26 -12.20 5.30 9.21
C PRO A 26 -12.08 4.01 8.39
N LEU A 27 -11.27 3.06 8.86
CA LEU A 27 -11.15 1.76 8.20
C LEU A 27 -12.34 0.88 8.59
N ALA A 28 -12.92 0.19 7.61
CA ALA A 28 -13.85 -0.89 7.89
C ALA A 28 -13.03 -2.11 8.34
N THR A 29 -13.33 -2.64 9.52
CA THR A 29 -12.65 -3.80 10.11
C THR A 29 -13.58 -4.98 10.19
N ARG A 30 -13.01 -6.21 10.22
CA ARG A 30 -13.77 -7.43 10.50
C ARG A 30 -14.33 -7.42 11.93
N SER A 31 -15.45 -8.13 12.14
CA SER A 31 -15.95 -8.49 13.47
C SER A 31 -15.64 -9.97 13.73
N ILE A 32 -15.16 -10.29 14.91
CA ILE A 32 -14.88 -11.67 15.31
C ILE A 32 -15.96 -12.13 16.28
N VAL A 33 -16.58 -13.27 15.98
CA VAL A 33 -17.60 -13.89 16.85
C VAL A 33 -16.93 -14.99 17.65
N TYR A 34 -17.05 -14.93 18.95
CA TYR A 34 -16.49 -15.91 19.87
C TYR A 34 -17.58 -16.75 20.54
N ASP A 35 -17.27 -18.01 20.88
CA ASP A 35 -18.11 -18.83 21.74
C ASP A 35 -17.98 -18.39 23.22
N VAL A 36 -18.77 -19.00 24.10
CA VAL A 36 -18.76 -18.71 25.54
C VAL A 36 -17.43 -19.06 26.23
N ARG A 37 -16.54 -19.78 25.55
CA ARG A 37 -15.21 -20.19 26.05
C ARG A 37 -14.10 -19.31 25.48
N GLY A 38 -14.44 -18.34 24.61
CA GLY A 38 -13.50 -17.47 23.94
C GLY A 38 -12.85 -18.05 22.68
N ASN A 39 -13.38 -19.16 22.14
CA ASN A 39 -12.92 -19.69 20.86
C ASN A 39 -13.57 -18.92 19.72
N GLU A 40 -12.80 -18.60 18.69
CA GLU A 40 -13.29 -17.97 17.47
C GLU A 40 -14.25 -18.92 16.74
N MET A 41 -15.45 -18.42 16.46
CA MET A 41 -16.50 -19.16 15.74
C MET A 41 -16.65 -18.70 14.30
N ALA A 42 -16.51 -17.39 14.05
CA ALA A 42 -16.69 -16.81 12.72
C ALA A 42 -16.02 -15.44 12.61
N LEU A 43 -15.55 -15.15 11.40
CA LEU A 43 -15.15 -13.83 10.96
C LEU A 43 -16.25 -13.21 10.10
N LEU A 44 -16.67 -11.99 10.43
CA LEU A 44 -17.72 -11.28 9.70
C LEU A 44 -17.12 -10.00 9.10
N TYR A 45 -17.11 -9.91 7.79
CA TYR A 45 -16.72 -8.73 7.02
C TYR A 45 -17.58 -8.62 5.76
N ALA A 46 -17.70 -7.41 5.21
CA ALA A 46 -18.48 -7.19 3.98
C ALA A 46 -17.58 -7.41 2.74
N GLU A 47 -17.08 -6.33 2.15
CA GLU A 47 -16.22 -6.39 0.95
C GLU A 47 -14.72 -6.39 1.29
N GLN A 48 -14.37 -5.97 2.51
CA GLN A 48 -12.98 -5.79 2.94
C GLN A 48 -12.74 -6.55 4.23
N ASP A 49 -11.92 -7.57 4.13
CA ASP A 49 -11.38 -8.22 5.31
C ASP A 49 -10.18 -7.43 5.81
N ARG A 50 -10.30 -6.86 7.01
CA ARG A 50 -9.24 -6.06 7.63
C ARG A 50 -9.24 -6.26 9.14
N GLN A 51 -8.03 -6.46 9.64
CA GLN A 51 -7.72 -6.40 11.05
C GLN A 51 -6.67 -5.32 11.26
N GLU A 52 -7.04 -4.24 11.95
CA GLU A 52 -6.09 -3.17 12.27
C GLU A 52 -5.13 -3.63 13.36
N VAL A 53 -3.85 -3.36 13.14
CA VAL A 53 -2.79 -3.60 14.13
C VAL A 53 -1.96 -2.33 14.31
N PRO A 54 -1.51 -2.02 15.54
CA PRO A 54 -0.59 -0.91 15.75
C PRO A 54 0.78 -1.23 15.12
N LEU A 55 1.51 -0.19 14.71
CA LEU A 55 2.83 -0.34 14.08
C LEU A 55 3.81 -1.14 14.96
N SER A 56 3.68 -1.02 16.28
CA SER A 56 4.49 -1.76 17.25
C SER A 56 4.30 -3.27 17.19
N SER A 57 3.14 -3.75 16.73
CA SER A 57 2.85 -5.18 16.55
C SER A 57 3.34 -5.71 15.20
N VAL A 58 3.65 -4.84 14.23
CA VAL A 58 4.23 -5.25 12.95
C VAL A 58 5.74 -5.41 13.11
N PRO A 59 6.32 -6.59 12.87
CA PRO A 59 7.75 -6.84 13.02
C PRO A 59 8.60 -5.86 12.21
N GLU A 60 9.75 -5.50 12.75
CA GLU A 60 10.67 -4.58 12.08
C GLU A 60 11.07 -5.07 10.69
N ILE A 61 11.24 -6.38 10.52
CA ILE A 61 11.57 -6.96 9.22
C ILE A 61 10.49 -6.67 8.17
N VAL A 62 9.20 -6.79 8.51
CA VAL A 62 8.08 -6.49 7.61
C VAL A 62 8.06 -5.01 7.22
N ARG A 63 8.18 -4.13 8.23
CA ARG A 63 8.23 -2.67 8.01
C ARG A 63 9.39 -2.29 7.09
N ARG A 64 10.60 -2.79 7.37
CA ARG A 64 11.81 -2.54 6.60
C ARG A 64 11.70 -3.06 5.17
N VAL A 65 11.19 -4.28 4.98
CA VAL A 65 11.01 -4.88 3.66
C VAL A 65 10.03 -4.07 2.81
N ILE A 66 8.88 -3.69 3.37
CA ILE A 66 7.87 -2.91 2.64
C ILE A 66 8.42 -1.51 2.31
N VAL A 67 9.01 -0.80 3.27
CA VAL A 67 9.59 0.52 3.03
C VAL A 67 10.68 0.45 1.95
N THR A 68 11.62 -0.49 2.04
CA THR A 68 12.69 -0.64 1.04
C THR A 68 12.14 -0.98 -0.35
N SER A 69 11.08 -1.80 -0.41
CA SER A 69 10.51 -2.24 -1.68
C SER A 69 9.65 -1.16 -2.35
N GLU A 70 8.86 -0.42 -1.59
CA GLU A 70 7.91 0.55 -2.12
C GLU A 70 8.48 1.97 -2.18
N ASP A 71 9.24 2.37 -1.17
CA ASP A 71 9.70 3.74 -0.99
C ASP A 71 10.95 3.81 -0.11
N ALA A 72 12.11 3.41 -0.66
CA ALA A 72 13.36 3.32 0.09
C ALA A 72 13.78 4.63 0.80
N ASP A 73 13.37 5.79 0.26
CA ASP A 73 13.64 7.11 0.82
C ASP A 73 12.48 7.62 1.71
N PHE A 74 11.53 6.75 2.13
CA PHE A 74 10.29 7.13 2.85
C PHE A 74 10.51 8.08 4.02
N TYR A 75 11.49 7.80 4.87
CA TYR A 75 11.79 8.63 6.05
C TYR A 75 12.55 9.94 5.72
N GLN A 76 12.95 10.16 4.46
CA GLN A 76 13.79 11.29 4.06
C GLN A 76 13.05 12.39 3.29
N HIS A 77 11.95 12.03 2.60
CA HIS A 77 11.15 13.00 1.84
C HIS A 77 9.89 13.45 2.59
N HIS A 78 9.18 14.44 2.04
CA HIS A 78 7.95 15.01 2.59
C HIS A 78 6.76 14.76 1.64
N GLY A 79 6.26 13.52 1.61
CA GLY A 79 5.08 13.10 0.83
C GLY A 79 5.37 12.73 -0.62
N VAL A 80 6.39 13.33 -1.24
CA VAL A 80 6.76 13.11 -2.64
C VAL A 80 8.28 12.92 -2.73
N SER A 81 8.73 11.91 -3.45
CA SER A 81 10.15 11.67 -3.72
C SER A 81 10.50 12.07 -5.15
N ILE A 82 11.19 13.21 -5.31
CA ILE A 82 11.70 13.66 -6.61
C ILE A 82 12.67 12.63 -7.19
N ARG A 83 13.53 12.03 -6.33
CA ARG A 83 14.48 10.99 -6.74
C ARG A 83 13.74 9.77 -7.34
N SER A 84 12.68 9.29 -6.70
CA SER A 84 11.88 8.16 -7.19
C SER A 84 11.16 8.51 -8.49
N MET A 85 10.66 9.74 -8.64
CA MET A 85 10.05 10.22 -9.88
C MET A 85 11.04 10.26 -11.04
N VAL A 86 12.26 10.78 -10.82
CA VAL A 86 13.32 10.82 -11.85
C VAL A 86 13.75 9.41 -12.23
N ARG A 87 13.92 8.51 -11.24
CA ARG A 87 14.29 7.11 -11.47
C ARG A 87 13.22 6.38 -12.30
N ALA A 88 11.95 6.57 -11.96
CA ALA A 88 10.83 5.99 -12.72
C ALA A 88 10.81 6.52 -14.16
N LEU A 89 10.97 7.82 -14.37
CA LEU A 89 11.03 8.42 -15.71
C LEU A 89 12.19 7.87 -16.54
N HIS A 90 13.37 7.69 -15.95
CA HIS A 90 14.52 7.11 -16.65
C HIS A 90 14.24 5.65 -17.04
N SER A 91 13.69 4.85 -16.12
CA SER A 91 13.29 3.46 -16.39
C SER A 91 12.22 3.35 -17.49
N ASP A 92 11.27 4.28 -17.50
CA ASP A 92 10.20 4.32 -18.51
C ASP A 92 10.75 4.66 -19.90
N LEU A 93 11.72 5.57 -19.97
CA LEU A 93 12.40 5.92 -21.23
C LEU A 93 13.24 4.75 -21.77
N ASP A 94 13.91 4.00 -20.90
CA ASP A 94 14.76 2.88 -21.29
C ASP A 94 13.94 1.64 -21.70
N SER A 95 12.81 1.41 -21.04
CA SER A 95 11.97 0.21 -21.27
C SER A 95 10.84 0.42 -22.28
N GLY A 96 10.50 1.68 -22.60
CA GLY A 96 9.34 2.04 -23.41
C GLY A 96 7.99 1.71 -22.75
N GLN A 97 7.99 1.37 -21.46
CA GLN A 97 6.80 1.03 -20.68
C GLN A 97 6.70 1.92 -19.44
N VAL A 98 5.48 2.39 -19.14
CA VAL A 98 5.24 3.19 -17.93
C VAL A 98 5.41 2.32 -16.69
N SER A 99 6.48 2.57 -15.93
CA SER A 99 6.79 1.86 -14.69
C SER A 99 5.92 2.39 -13.54
N GLN A 100 5.37 1.49 -12.72
CA GLN A 100 4.55 1.87 -11.57
C GLN A 100 5.38 2.27 -10.32
N GLY A 101 6.72 2.23 -10.37
CA GLY A 101 7.62 2.31 -9.21
C GLY A 101 7.93 3.72 -8.69
N GLY A 102 7.24 4.77 -9.14
CA GLY A 102 7.56 6.16 -8.77
C GLY A 102 6.69 6.80 -7.69
N SER A 103 5.69 6.11 -7.15
CA SER A 103 4.79 6.66 -6.13
C SER A 103 5.31 6.33 -4.72
N THR A 104 5.28 7.32 -3.81
CA THR A 104 5.63 7.13 -2.40
C THR A 104 4.56 6.37 -1.65
N ILE A 105 4.90 5.81 -0.47
CA ILE A 105 3.95 5.19 0.46
C ILE A 105 2.82 6.17 0.81
N THR A 106 3.14 7.44 1.06
CA THR A 106 2.16 8.48 1.37
C THR A 106 1.21 8.74 0.20
N GLN A 107 1.72 8.77 -1.04
CA GLN A 107 0.87 8.89 -2.23
C GLN A 107 -0.03 7.67 -2.42
N GLN A 108 0.47 6.47 -2.16
CA GLN A 108 -0.33 5.24 -2.23
C GLN A 108 -1.43 5.24 -1.16
N LEU A 109 -1.13 5.69 0.07
CA LEU A 109 -2.13 5.83 1.13
C LEU A 109 -3.24 6.81 0.72
N VAL A 110 -2.89 7.97 0.18
CA VAL A 110 -3.86 8.97 -0.34
C VAL A 110 -4.70 8.37 -1.47
N LYS A 111 -4.06 7.66 -2.40
CA LYS A 111 -4.75 6.97 -3.49
C LYS A 111 -5.81 6.01 -2.94
N ASN A 112 -5.41 5.12 -2.05
CA ASN A 112 -6.27 4.06 -1.52
C ASN A 112 -7.40 4.59 -0.62
N SER A 113 -7.19 5.74 0.05
CA SER A 113 -8.13 6.28 1.03
C SER A 113 -9.03 7.39 0.48
N ILE A 114 -8.59 8.15 -0.54
CA ILE A 114 -9.25 9.40 -0.95
C ILE A 114 -9.54 9.46 -2.44
N THR A 115 -8.52 9.27 -3.31
CA THR A 115 -8.63 9.62 -4.73
C THR A 115 -9.06 8.47 -5.64
N GLY A 116 -8.92 7.22 -5.18
CA GLY A 116 -9.29 6.03 -5.95
C GLY A 116 -8.36 5.75 -7.15
N ASP A 117 -8.82 4.86 -8.06
CA ASP A 117 -7.95 4.23 -9.08
C ASP A 117 -8.01 4.85 -10.48
N ARG A 118 -8.79 5.91 -10.71
CA ARG A 118 -8.85 6.55 -12.05
C ARG A 118 -7.48 7.04 -12.47
N GLN A 119 -7.00 6.64 -13.65
CA GLN A 119 -5.68 7.01 -14.15
C GLN A 119 -5.75 8.34 -14.94
N THR A 120 -5.69 9.47 -14.22
CA THR A 120 -5.61 10.81 -14.81
C THR A 120 -4.46 11.62 -14.23
N ILE A 121 -3.94 12.56 -15.01
CA ILE A 121 -2.85 13.45 -14.57
C ILE A 121 -3.34 14.33 -13.40
N GLU A 122 -4.57 14.85 -13.49
CA GLU A 122 -5.17 15.67 -12.42
C GLU A 122 -5.23 14.91 -11.10
N ARG A 123 -5.63 13.61 -11.14
CA ARG A 123 -5.61 12.76 -9.95
C ARG A 123 -4.20 12.64 -9.40
N LYS A 124 -3.19 12.41 -10.25
CA LYS A 124 -1.80 12.23 -9.80
C LYS A 124 -1.22 13.49 -9.16
N ILE A 125 -1.55 14.67 -9.71
CA ILE A 125 -1.19 15.96 -9.10
C ILE A 125 -1.90 16.10 -7.74
N ARG A 126 -3.20 15.81 -7.69
CA ARG A 126 -3.98 15.87 -6.46
C ARG A 126 -3.42 14.93 -5.38
N GLU A 127 -3.04 13.70 -5.74
CA GLU A 127 -2.36 12.77 -4.83
C GLU A 127 -1.08 13.36 -4.25
N ALA A 128 -0.23 13.95 -5.10
CA ALA A 128 1.02 14.55 -4.66
C ALA A 128 0.79 15.70 -3.67
N VAL A 129 -0.15 16.59 -3.97
CA VAL A 129 -0.52 17.70 -3.06
C VAL A 129 -1.08 17.19 -1.74
N LEU A 130 -1.99 16.21 -1.78
CA LEU A 130 -2.57 15.63 -0.58
C LEU A 130 -1.53 14.86 0.24
N ALA A 131 -0.59 14.16 -0.39
CA ALA A 131 0.49 13.46 0.29
C ALA A 131 1.41 14.43 1.04
N MET A 132 1.82 15.53 0.41
CA MET A 132 2.61 16.58 1.09
C MET A 132 1.85 17.18 2.28
N ARG A 133 0.55 17.44 2.13
CA ARG A 133 -0.29 17.96 3.22
C ARG A 133 -0.48 16.94 4.36
N LEU A 134 -0.66 15.66 4.02
CA LEU A 134 -0.81 14.61 5.02
C LEU A 134 0.43 14.51 5.91
N GLU A 135 1.62 14.65 5.34
CA GLU A 135 2.89 14.63 6.09
C GLU A 135 3.14 15.89 6.96
N THR A 136 2.34 16.94 6.81
CA THR A 136 2.32 18.04 7.80
C THR A 136 1.42 17.76 9.00
N GLN A 137 0.58 16.72 8.94
CA GLN A 137 -0.45 16.41 9.96
C GLN A 137 -0.17 15.11 10.69
N MET A 138 0.57 14.19 10.07
CA MET A 138 0.88 12.87 10.59
C MET A 138 2.38 12.61 10.51
N SER A 139 2.91 11.94 11.51
CA SER A 139 4.28 11.45 11.50
C SER A 139 4.46 10.33 10.46
N LYS A 140 5.70 10.04 10.10
CA LYS A 140 6.03 8.93 9.20
C LYS A 140 5.53 7.59 9.72
N ASP A 141 5.63 7.36 11.02
CA ASP A 141 5.19 6.11 11.64
C ASP A 141 3.67 5.97 11.62
N GLU A 142 2.91 7.05 11.87
CA GLU A 142 1.45 7.04 11.73
C GLU A 142 1.01 6.81 10.28
N ILE A 143 1.73 7.37 9.30
CA ILE A 143 1.47 7.14 7.88
C ILE A 143 1.78 5.70 7.50
N LEU A 144 2.90 5.14 7.98
CA LEU A 144 3.27 3.75 7.71
C LEU A 144 2.28 2.78 8.35
N GLU A 145 1.88 3.00 9.60
CA GLU A 145 0.84 2.23 10.28
C GLU A 145 -0.45 2.21 9.47
N ARG A 146 -0.91 3.40 9.07
CA ARG A 146 -2.13 3.54 8.28
C ARG A 146 -2.02 2.85 6.92
N TYR A 147 -0.88 2.94 6.26
CA TYR A 147 -0.61 2.27 4.99
C TYR A 147 -0.65 0.74 5.14
N LEU A 148 0.06 0.19 6.14
CA LEU A 148 0.12 -1.24 6.41
C LEU A 148 -1.25 -1.84 6.76
N ASN A 149 -2.17 -1.04 7.29
CA ASN A 149 -3.55 -1.41 7.57
C ASN A 149 -4.51 -1.15 6.39
N THR A 150 -4.06 -0.51 5.30
CA THR A 150 -4.94 -0.09 4.19
C THR A 150 -4.64 -0.80 2.88
N VAL A 151 -3.40 -1.20 2.65
CA VAL A 151 -2.97 -1.78 1.38
C VAL A 151 -3.72 -3.06 1.05
N TYR A 152 -4.22 -3.16 -0.19
CA TYR A 152 -4.86 -4.38 -0.68
C TYR A 152 -3.81 -5.40 -1.09
N LEU A 153 -3.93 -6.62 -0.60
CA LEU A 153 -2.94 -7.69 -0.80
C LEU A 153 -3.52 -8.95 -1.46
N GLY A 154 -4.76 -8.89 -1.95
CA GLY A 154 -5.43 -10.02 -2.60
C GLY A 154 -6.41 -10.75 -1.68
N HIS A 155 -7.18 -11.68 -2.22
CA HIS A 155 -8.17 -12.50 -1.49
C HIS A 155 -9.14 -11.72 -0.59
N GLY A 156 -9.45 -10.46 -0.92
CA GLY A 156 -10.27 -9.61 -0.07
C GLY A 156 -9.52 -9.03 1.14
N ALA A 157 -8.26 -9.40 1.36
CA ALA A 157 -7.44 -8.96 2.48
C ALA A 157 -6.91 -7.53 2.28
N TYR A 158 -7.21 -6.68 3.23
CA TYR A 158 -6.73 -5.29 3.32
C TYR A 158 -5.88 -5.13 4.58
N GLY A 159 -4.63 -4.76 4.39
CA GLY A 159 -3.63 -4.68 5.44
C GLY A 159 -2.84 -5.97 5.63
N VAL A 160 -1.67 -5.82 6.25
CA VAL A 160 -0.69 -6.91 6.38
C VAL A 160 -1.17 -8.04 7.31
N GLU A 161 -1.94 -7.72 8.34
CA GLU A 161 -2.46 -8.72 9.28
C GLU A 161 -3.51 -9.60 8.62
N ALA A 162 -4.50 -9.01 7.93
CA ALA A 162 -5.51 -9.78 7.22
C ALA A 162 -4.91 -10.61 6.07
N ALA A 163 -3.82 -10.15 5.45
CA ALA A 163 -3.13 -10.90 4.41
C ALA A 163 -2.31 -12.09 4.92
N ALA A 164 -1.94 -12.11 6.19
CA ALA A 164 -1.20 -13.23 6.75
C ALA A 164 -2.02 -14.54 6.73
N GLU A 165 -3.32 -14.44 6.94
CA GLU A 165 -4.22 -15.60 7.01
C GLU A 165 -4.30 -16.41 5.68
N PRO A 166 -4.57 -15.80 4.50
CA PRO A 166 -4.65 -16.56 3.25
C PRO A 166 -3.30 -17.03 2.71
N TYR A 167 -2.19 -16.40 3.08
CA TYR A 167 -0.88 -16.70 2.51
C TYR A 167 0.06 -17.46 3.44
N PHE A 168 -0.13 -17.32 4.75
CA PHE A 168 0.68 -17.96 5.77
C PHE A 168 -0.21 -18.61 6.81
N THR A 169 0.28 -19.64 7.45
CA THR A 169 -0.44 -20.34 8.53
C THR A 169 -0.26 -19.67 9.90
N SER A 170 0.40 -18.52 9.94
CA SER A 170 0.76 -17.78 11.15
C SER A 170 0.44 -16.30 11.02
N PRO A 171 0.12 -15.59 12.12
CA PRO A 171 -0.10 -14.15 12.11
C PRO A 171 1.14 -13.38 11.65
N VAL A 172 0.96 -12.13 11.22
CA VAL A 172 2.04 -11.25 10.75
C VAL A 172 3.10 -10.94 11.82
N SER A 173 2.81 -11.26 13.08
CA SER A 173 3.72 -11.03 14.19
C SER A 173 5.00 -11.90 14.19
N GLU A 174 5.04 -12.95 13.37
CA GLU A 174 6.16 -13.91 13.35
C GLU A 174 6.75 -14.22 11.95
N PRO A 175 6.65 -13.36 10.93
CA PRO A 175 7.17 -13.68 9.60
C PRO A 175 8.69 -13.56 9.56
N GLY A 176 9.30 -14.45 8.79
CA GLY A 176 10.67 -14.31 8.34
C GLY A 176 10.82 -13.25 7.24
N ALA A 177 12.03 -13.00 6.78
CA ALA A 177 12.30 -12.05 5.71
C ALA A 177 11.68 -12.49 4.37
N THR A 178 11.58 -13.78 4.13
CA THR A 178 11.00 -14.35 2.89
C THR A 178 9.49 -14.20 2.83
N GLU A 179 8.78 -14.35 3.95
CA GLU A 179 7.35 -14.06 4.06
C GLU A 179 7.08 -12.56 3.91
N ALA A 180 7.87 -11.73 4.59
CA ALA A 180 7.80 -10.28 4.43
C ALA A 180 8.04 -9.84 2.98
N ALA A 181 9.01 -10.46 2.29
CA ALA A 181 9.27 -10.22 0.87
C ALA A 181 8.12 -10.68 -0.03
N MET A 182 7.38 -11.73 0.35
CA MET A 182 6.17 -12.15 -0.37
C MET A 182 5.07 -11.10 -0.22
N ILE A 183 4.82 -10.57 0.98
CA ILE A 183 3.85 -9.49 1.19
C ILE A 183 4.22 -8.28 0.32
N ALA A 184 5.49 -7.87 0.30
CA ALA A 184 5.94 -6.77 -0.56
C ALA A 184 5.82 -7.09 -2.06
N ALA A 185 5.96 -8.34 -2.46
CA ALA A 185 5.77 -8.76 -3.84
C ALA A 185 4.32 -8.64 -4.32
N LEU A 186 3.36 -8.80 -3.41
CA LEU A 186 1.92 -8.66 -3.69
C LEU A 186 1.48 -7.22 -3.90
N THR A 187 2.11 -6.27 -3.21
CA THR A 187 1.65 -4.87 -3.11
C THR A 187 1.32 -4.20 -4.46
N PRO A 188 2.11 -4.32 -5.54
CA PRO A 188 1.83 -3.63 -6.79
C PRO A 188 0.63 -4.19 -7.55
N THR A 189 0.45 -5.51 -7.55
CA THR A 189 -0.58 -6.20 -8.34
C THR A 189 -0.89 -7.57 -7.73
N PRO A 190 -1.68 -7.66 -6.66
CA PRO A 190 -1.91 -8.91 -5.92
C PRO A 190 -2.43 -10.04 -6.80
N SER A 191 -3.39 -9.77 -7.69
CA SER A 191 -3.96 -10.79 -8.57
C SER A 191 -2.96 -11.40 -9.57
N ARG A 192 -1.88 -10.71 -9.89
CA ARG A 192 -0.82 -11.20 -10.79
C ARG A 192 0.22 -12.03 -10.05
N TYR A 193 0.42 -11.77 -8.78
CA TYR A 193 1.46 -12.37 -7.96
C TYR A 193 0.90 -13.20 -6.80
N ASP A 194 -0.29 -13.77 -7.01
CA ASP A 194 -0.95 -14.62 -6.03
C ASP A 194 -0.20 -15.96 -5.87
N PRO A 195 0.38 -16.24 -4.70
CA PRO A 195 1.13 -17.47 -4.47
C PRO A 195 0.24 -18.71 -4.23
N VAL A 196 -1.04 -18.49 -3.94
CA VAL A 196 -2.01 -19.57 -3.67
C VAL A 196 -2.57 -20.15 -4.98
N SER A 197 -2.73 -19.30 -6.01
CA SER A 197 -3.22 -19.73 -7.32
C SER A 197 -2.15 -20.47 -8.12
N ASP A 198 -2.46 -21.65 -8.64
CA ASP A 198 -1.54 -22.45 -9.46
C ASP A 198 -1.08 -21.72 -10.73
N THR A 199 -1.92 -20.83 -11.28
CA THR A 199 -1.60 -20.08 -12.51
C THR A 199 -0.63 -18.94 -12.31
N THR A 200 -0.53 -18.41 -11.09
CA THR A 200 0.28 -17.21 -10.76
C THR A 200 1.40 -17.49 -9.77
N ARG A 201 1.43 -18.66 -9.13
CA ARG A 201 2.44 -19.07 -8.13
C ARG A 201 3.88 -18.84 -8.59
N ASP A 202 4.22 -19.30 -9.78
CA ASP A 202 5.57 -19.13 -10.32
C ASP A 202 5.93 -17.66 -10.53
N ALA A 203 4.97 -16.84 -10.95
CA ALA A 203 5.18 -15.39 -11.08
C ALA A 203 5.39 -14.73 -9.72
N ALA A 204 4.63 -15.14 -8.69
CA ALA A 204 4.77 -14.69 -7.31
C ALA A 204 6.15 -15.03 -6.75
N LEU A 205 6.61 -16.27 -6.90
CA LEU A 205 7.92 -16.71 -6.42
C LEU A 205 9.07 -15.96 -7.12
N ARG A 206 8.98 -15.79 -8.45
CA ARG A 206 9.96 -14.97 -9.19
C ARG A 206 9.98 -13.53 -8.69
N ARG A 207 8.81 -12.93 -8.47
CA ARG A 207 8.70 -11.57 -7.94
C ARG A 207 9.28 -11.46 -6.53
N ARG A 208 8.98 -12.40 -5.64
CA ARG A 208 9.59 -12.49 -4.30
C ARG A 208 11.11 -12.53 -4.39
N THR A 209 11.67 -13.36 -5.27
CA THR A 209 13.13 -13.45 -5.47
C THR A 209 13.73 -12.10 -5.90
N VAL A 210 13.04 -11.35 -6.75
CA VAL A 210 13.48 -10.00 -7.14
C VAL A 210 13.48 -9.05 -5.93
N VAL A 211 12.43 -9.12 -5.09
CA VAL A 211 12.36 -8.32 -3.85
C VAL A 211 13.50 -8.69 -2.91
N VAL A 212 13.71 -9.97 -2.63
CA VAL A 212 14.81 -10.46 -1.75
C VAL A 212 16.17 -9.97 -2.25
N ARG A 213 16.46 -10.09 -3.56
CA ARG A 213 17.72 -9.58 -4.14
C ARG A 213 17.89 -8.08 -3.94
N ARG A 214 16.83 -7.31 -4.11
CA ARG A 214 16.85 -5.87 -3.87
C ARG A 214 17.16 -5.57 -2.39
N LEU A 215 16.51 -6.27 -1.47
CA LEU A 215 16.72 -6.10 -0.03
C LEU A 215 18.18 -6.41 0.38
N LEU A 216 18.78 -7.45 -0.20
CA LEU A 216 20.20 -7.75 -0.03
C LEU A 216 21.10 -6.63 -0.57
N THR A 217 20.81 -6.13 -1.77
CA THR A 217 21.60 -5.05 -2.39
C THR A 217 21.52 -3.75 -1.61
N GLU A 218 20.36 -3.42 -1.04
CA GLU A 218 20.13 -2.24 -0.21
C GLU A 218 20.59 -2.44 1.25
N GLY A 219 21.08 -3.64 1.61
CA GLY A 219 21.50 -3.97 2.98
C GLY A 219 20.36 -4.03 4.00
N ALA A 220 19.12 -4.17 3.52
CA ALA A 220 17.93 -4.26 4.37
C ALA A 220 17.79 -5.63 5.04
N ILE A 221 18.36 -6.68 4.45
CA ILE A 221 18.48 -8.03 5.02
C ILE A 221 19.90 -8.54 4.79
N ASP A 222 20.32 -9.51 5.57
CA ASP A 222 21.58 -10.24 5.38
C ASP A 222 21.35 -11.56 4.61
N ALA A 223 22.46 -12.26 4.29
CA ALA A 223 22.41 -13.50 3.52
C ALA A 223 21.65 -14.63 4.26
N ALA A 224 21.75 -14.69 5.59
CA ALA A 224 21.06 -15.71 6.39
C ALA A 224 19.54 -15.45 6.44
N GLN A 225 19.14 -14.19 6.39
CA GLN A 225 17.72 -13.80 6.32
C GLN A 225 17.11 -14.02 4.92
N ALA A 226 17.94 -14.18 3.88
CA ALA A 226 17.51 -14.36 2.50
C ALA A 226 17.26 -15.83 2.10
N GLU A 227 17.64 -16.79 2.93
CA GLU A 227 17.41 -18.23 2.76
C GLU A 227 16.03 -18.64 3.27
#